data_bed8a342af0fb59fb0c020976a49141d
#
_entry.id   bed8a342af0fb59fb0c020976a49141d
#
_cell.length_a   1.000
_cell.length_b   1.000
_cell.length_c   1.000
_cell.angle_alpha   90.00
_cell.angle_beta   90.00
_cell.angle_gamma   90.00
#
_symmetry.space_group_name_H-M   'P 1'
#
loop_
_entity.id
_entity.type
_entity.pdbx_description
1 polymer ?
#
loop_
_entity_poly.entity_id
_entity_poly.type
_entity_poly.pdbx_seq_one_letter_code
_entity_poly.pdbx_strand_id
1 'polypeptide(L)' 'MAERVFTAVIEKWPDTGLFVGYVPGFPGAHSQGATLEELRENLREVIAMLLEDGDPTPVSKFVGTQNTSLTV' A
#
# COMPACT_ATOMS: atom_id res chain seq x y z
N MET A 1 -15.59 9.86 11.59
CA MET A 1 -14.18 9.60 11.31
C MET A 1 -13.93 9.57 9.83
N ALA A 2 -12.90 10.25 9.41
CA ALA A 2 -12.57 10.29 7.99
C ALA A 2 -11.78 9.05 7.60
N GLU A 3 -12.15 8.44 6.51
CA GLU A 3 -11.35 7.39 5.91
C GLU A 3 -10.25 8.02 5.07
N ARG A 4 -9.10 7.41 5.10
CA ARG A 4 -7.98 7.84 4.28
C ARG A 4 -7.78 6.83 3.15
N VAL A 5 -7.58 7.34 1.95
CA VAL A 5 -7.39 6.50 0.78
C VAL A 5 -5.96 6.64 0.30
N PHE A 6 -5.31 5.50 0.17
CA PHE A 6 -3.94 5.44 -0.35
C PHE A 6 -3.95 4.68 -1.67
N THR A 7 -3.13 5.13 -2.59
CA THR A 7 -2.97 4.46 -3.87
C THR A 7 -1.77 3.52 -3.79
N ALA A 8 -1.98 2.28 -4.13
CA ALA A 8 -0.92 1.28 -4.10
C ALA A 8 -0.58 0.81 -5.51
N VAL A 9 0.70 0.55 -5.72
CA VAL A 9 1.17 -0.13 -6.92
C VAL A 9 1.19 -1.61 -6.60
N ILE A 10 0.56 -2.41 -7.43
CA ILE A 10 0.45 -3.84 -7.19
C ILE A 10 1.03 -4.62 -8.35
N GLU A 11 1.87 -5.59 -8.04
CA GLU A 11 2.49 -6.47 -9.00
C GLU A 11 2.29 -7.91 -8.58
N LYS A 12 2.20 -8.79 -9.54
CA LYS A 12 2.17 -10.22 -9.27
C LYS A 12 3.49 -10.83 -9.71
N TRP A 13 4.11 -11.57 -8.81
CA TRP A 13 5.38 -12.23 -9.10
C TRP A 13 5.10 -13.63 -9.66
N PRO A 14 5.47 -13.87 -10.91
CA PRO A 14 5.15 -15.17 -11.54
C PRO A 14 5.79 -16.36 -10.87
N ASP A 15 6.98 -16.20 -10.32
CA ASP A 15 7.71 -17.32 -9.70
C ASP A 15 7.03 -17.84 -8.45
N THR A 16 6.46 -16.97 -7.66
CA THR A 16 5.83 -17.33 -6.40
C THR A 16 4.32 -17.28 -6.44
N GLY A 17 3.76 -16.59 -7.44
CA GLY A 17 2.33 -16.36 -7.51
C GLY A 17 1.84 -15.33 -6.49
N LEU A 18 2.76 -14.70 -5.77
CA LEU A 18 2.38 -13.72 -4.76
C LEU A 18 2.11 -12.36 -5.38
N PHE A 19 1.17 -11.66 -4.78
CA PHE A 19 0.94 -10.25 -5.07
C PHE A 19 1.77 -9.42 -4.12
N VAL A 20 2.42 -8.40 -4.66
CA VAL A 20 3.25 -7.49 -3.88
C VAL A 20 2.74 -6.09 -4.12
N GLY A 21 2.66 -5.30 -3.08
CA GLY A 21 2.15 -3.94 -3.20
C GLY A 21 2.91 -2.96 -2.34
N TYR A 22 2.92 -1.70 -2.78
CA TYR A 22 3.52 -0.63 -2.00
C TYR A 22 2.82 0.68 -2.31
N VAL A 23 2.95 1.63 -1.39
CA VAL A 23 2.38 2.97 -1.54
C VAL A 23 3.51 3.94 -1.85
N PRO A 24 3.54 4.50 -3.06
CA PRO A 24 4.58 5.48 -3.40
C PRO A 24 4.53 6.68 -2.46
N GLY A 25 5.69 7.15 -2.05
CA GLY A 25 5.79 8.29 -1.18
C GLY A 25 5.51 8.02 0.29
N PHE A 26 5.26 6.77 0.63
CA PHE A 26 5.01 6.38 2.02
C PHE A 26 6.04 5.31 2.40
N PRO A 27 7.20 5.72 2.95
CA PRO A 27 8.27 4.77 3.27
C PRO A 27 7.80 3.67 4.21
N GLY A 28 8.12 2.44 3.89
CA GLY A 28 7.75 1.29 4.70
C GLY A 28 6.39 0.70 4.38
N ALA A 29 5.58 1.38 3.59
CA ALA A 29 4.24 0.89 3.27
C ALA A 29 4.30 -0.09 2.11
N HIS A 30 4.68 -1.32 2.41
CA HIS A 30 4.70 -2.40 1.43
C HIS A 30 4.32 -3.71 2.11
N SER A 31 3.78 -4.63 1.33
CA SER A 31 3.41 -5.95 1.83
C SER A 31 3.20 -6.91 0.67
N GLN A 32 2.78 -8.12 0.98
CA GLN A 32 2.51 -9.15 0.00
C GLN A 32 1.37 -10.05 0.48
N GLY A 33 0.85 -10.84 -0.44
CA GLY A 33 -0.20 -11.80 -0.12
C GLY A 33 -0.42 -12.76 -1.27
N ALA A 34 -1.01 -13.89 -0.98
CA ALA A 34 -1.31 -14.91 -1.97
C ALA A 34 -2.50 -14.54 -2.86
N THR A 35 -3.33 -13.64 -2.38
CA THR A 35 -4.46 -13.09 -3.13
C THR A 35 -4.44 -11.58 -3.01
N LEU A 36 -5.19 -10.91 -3.89
CA LEU A 36 -5.32 -9.46 -3.79
C LEU A 36 -5.97 -9.04 -2.48
N GLU A 37 -6.94 -9.82 -2.03
CA GLU A 37 -7.62 -9.53 -0.77
C GLU A 37 -6.67 -9.64 0.41
N GLU A 38 -5.84 -10.67 0.41
CA GLU A 38 -4.84 -10.85 1.46
C GLU A 38 -3.80 -9.73 1.45
N LEU A 39 -3.31 -9.37 0.26
CA LEU A 39 -2.39 -8.25 0.12
C LEU A 39 -3.00 -6.97 0.68
N ARG A 40 -4.24 -6.71 0.33
CA ARG A 40 -4.95 -5.52 0.75
C ARG A 40 -5.05 -5.46 2.27
N GLU A 41 -5.42 -6.58 2.89
CA GLU A 41 -5.53 -6.66 4.34
C GLU A 41 -4.18 -6.46 5.01
N ASN A 42 -3.15 -7.11 4.49
CA ASN A 42 -1.80 -6.98 5.03
C ASN A 42 -1.26 -5.57 4.89
N LEU A 43 -1.47 -4.97 3.73
CA LEU A 43 -1.01 -3.62 3.48
C LEU A 43 -1.73 -2.61 4.37
N ARG A 44 -3.01 -2.83 4.57
CA ARG A 44 -3.82 -2.00 5.45
C ARG A 44 -3.28 -2.02 6.88
N GLU A 45 -2.90 -3.19 7.38
CA GLU A 45 -2.32 -3.31 8.70
C GLU A 45 -0.99 -2.58 8.82
N VAL A 46 -0.16 -2.71 7.79
CA VAL A 46 1.13 -2.02 7.75
C VAL A 46 0.93 -0.52 7.78
N ILE A 47 0.03 0.00 6.96
CA ILE A 47 -0.24 1.43 6.90
C ILE A 47 -0.79 1.92 8.25
N ALA A 48 -1.70 1.18 8.84
CA ALA A 48 -2.26 1.56 10.13
C ALA A 48 -1.18 1.64 11.20
N MET A 49 -0.25 0.69 11.18
CA MET A 49 0.86 0.69 12.12
C MET A 49 1.79 1.88 11.89
N LEU A 50 2.09 2.19 10.64
CA LEU A 50 2.95 3.33 10.31
C LEU A 50 2.30 4.66 10.68
N LEU A 51 1.00 4.76 10.55
CA LEU A 51 0.29 5.99 10.91
C LEU A 51 0.29 6.24 12.41
N GLU A 52 0.51 5.22 13.21
CA GLU A 52 0.64 5.40 14.66
C GLU A 52 1.89 6.20 15.01
N ASP A 53 2.91 6.16 14.16
CA ASP A 53 4.14 6.93 14.36
C ASP A 53 4.02 8.35 13.82
N GLY A 54 2.88 8.70 13.26
CA GLY A 54 2.63 10.01 12.70
C GLY A 54 2.40 9.95 11.20
N ASP A 55 1.91 11.05 10.65
CA ASP A 55 1.65 11.11 9.22
C ASP A 55 2.97 11.17 8.45
N PRO A 56 3.05 10.46 7.31
CA PRO A 56 4.26 10.52 6.51
C PRO A 56 4.43 11.91 5.89
N THR A 57 5.67 12.36 5.86
CA THR A 57 6.02 13.55 5.11
C THR A 57 6.23 13.15 3.66
N PRO A 58 5.52 13.75 2.72
CA PRO A 58 5.72 13.39 1.32
C PRO A 58 7.13 13.68 0.87
N VAL A 59 7.82 12.65 0.40
CA VAL A 59 9.18 12.79 -0.07
C VAL A 59 9.24 12.95 -1.58
N SER A 60 8.18 12.55 -2.25
CA SER A 60 8.10 12.70 -3.68
C SER A 60 6.69 13.02 -4.08
N LYS A 61 6.58 13.72 -5.18
CA LYS A 61 5.29 14.09 -5.70
C LYS A 61 4.85 13.04 -6.70
N PHE A 62 3.75 12.43 -6.41
CA PHE A 62 3.22 11.40 -7.27
C PHE A 62 2.33 12.04 -8.33
N VAL A 63 2.61 11.77 -9.59
CA VAL A 63 1.97 12.50 -10.67
C VAL A 63 0.83 11.76 -11.32
N GLY A 64 0.89 10.47 -11.36
CA GLY A 64 -0.21 9.72 -11.96
C GLY A 64 0.07 8.25 -11.94
N THR A 65 -0.99 7.48 -12.09
CA THR A 65 -0.85 6.06 -11.90
C THR A 65 -2.06 5.29 -12.38
N GLN A 66 -1.89 4.00 -12.57
CA GLN A 66 -2.96 3.06 -12.83
C GLN A 66 -3.16 2.16 -11.63
N ASN A 67 -2.85 2.64 -10.49
CA ASN A 67 -2.80 1.82 -9.28
C ASN A 67 -4.16 1.59 -8.68
N THR A 68 -4.22 0.57 -7.86
CA THR A 68 -5.39 0.29 -7.05
C THR A 68 -5.43 1.22 -5.86
N SER A 69 -6.58 1.81 -5.60
CA SER A 69 -6.76 2.64 -4.41
C SER A 69 -7.13 1.77 -3.23
N LEU A 70 -6.52 2.04 -2.09
CA LEU A 70 -6.82 1.37 -0.84
C LEU A 70 -7.37 2.35 0.16
N THR A 71 -8.43 1.94 0.84
CA THR A 71 -9.00 2.73 1.93
C THR A 71 -8.53 2.17 3.26
N VAL A 72 -8.02 3.04 4.09
CA VAL A 72 -7.47 2.65 5.39
C VAL A 72 -8.09 3.49 6.50
#